data_f15c71baa28070267c71b4d7c77e5caa
#
_entry.id   f15c71baa28070267c71b4d7c77e5caa
#
_cell.length_a   1.000
_cell.length_b   1.000
_cell.length_c   1.000
_cell.angle_alpha   90.00
_cell.angle_beta   90.00
_cell.angle_gamma   90.00
#
_symmetry.space_group_name_H-M   'P 1'
#
loop_
_entity.id
_entity.type
_entity.pdbx_description
1 polymer ?
#
loop_
_entity_poly.entity_id
_entity_poly.type
_entity_poly.pdbx_seq_one_letter_code
_entity_poly.pdbx_strand_id
1 'polypeptide(L)'
;MKKVLCSLILIAIAAVAIAQTSPVKVAKGANHFVYQTRSFDTEESLSDLYLDGTIIKIAQRETISGPFIPGYSTEETYIDLSVDSVFNITTIDNHRQSAFLTTAPYKPMSIKFDTAKVNGLTRYTCSINSNKLEFYVQDYPVDINPIAYYGRFPGLLVSFWRNGQCYVQLTKAEKTKLNRIAIPANTSRITPQKLSNLKRDCMVITTRIFDSVQLCWGKPNAHIEGDTYMNTPFDSVLHFAGGTLALKRVELPKLPAHYQTFVEIHQRSNGDAYDRTGSLFILPRMDDSLNFFRGMNEHPDSLPIFTDCQGQRYQGIHIEGDTLTSDSLENGAFIYEPPLELVRFFTSFGVNHFNNRVKLDGLEWEDENFYKQEVTDVSTWLQGEVWIGIWIGNYDGGGHIVTVDLKSYPNDYEWDTSKPHSYAKPLFNTCNVLEMAGQNYGKFFGTDSLTVTFTIPEHAKNVRLRYITTGHGGWGGGDEFNPKTNTIIVDGNVEYRYTPWRCDCGRYREFNPVSGNFWNGISSSDLSRSGWCPGTATQPTYFDLSHLKPGTHTMTIAIPQGPNEDGSFSHWCVSGTLLME
;
A
#
# COMPACT_ATOMS: atom_id res chain seq x y z
N MET A 1 -47.01 -18.70 21.65
CA MET A 1 -45.64 -18.38 22.01
C MET A 1 -45.05 -17.17 21.27
N LYS A 2 -45.12 -17.07 19.92
CA LYS A 2 -44.52 -15.89 19.20
C LYS A 2 -45.11 -14.51 19.61
N LYS A 3 -46.39 -14.39 19.88
CA LYS A 3 -46.99 -13.12 20.30
C LYS A 3 -46.58 -12.67 21.72
N VAL A 4 -46.36 -13.61 22.64
CA VAL A 4 -45.90 -13.35 24.00
C VAL A 4 -44.43 -12.93 24.01
N LEU A 5 -43.62 -13.57 23.16
CA LEU A 5 -42.19 -13.24 23.03
C LEU A 5 -42.00 -11.82 22.43
N CYS A 6 -42.75 -11.45 21.40
CA CYS A 6 -42.73 -10.08 20.84
C CYS A 6 -43.17 -9.03 21.87
N SER A 7 -44.19 -9.32 22.69
CA SER A 7 -44.65 -8.38 23.71
C SER A 7 -43.63 -8.22 24.84
N LEU A 8 -42.95 -9.29 25.25
CA LEU A 8 -41.85 -9.24 26.25
C LEU A 8 -40.62 -8.46 25.74
N ILE A 9 -40.26 -8.64 24.46
CA ILE A 9 -39.16 -7.89 23.83
C ILE A 9 -39.52 -6.41 23.72
N LEU A 10 -40.77 -6.05 23.32
CA LEU A 10 -41.21 -4.67 23.24
C LEU A 10 -41.28 -4.00 24.64
N ILE A 11 -41.68 -4.73 25.67
CA ILE A 11 -41.69 -4.23 27.06
C ILE A 11 -40.24 -4.03 27.57
N ALA A 12 -39.31 -4.93 27.26
CA ALA A 12 -37.91 -4.81 27.62
C ALA A 12 -37.26 -3.60 26.92
N ILE A 13 -37.51 -3.42 25.62
CA ILE A 13 -36.99 -2.28 24.85
C ILE A 13 -37.56 -0.96 25.40
N ALA A 14 -38.86 -0.93 25.70
CA ALA A 14 -39.49 0.26 26.29
C ALA A 14 -38.97 0.57 27.70
N ALA A 15 -38.72 -0.44 28.53
CA ALA A 15 -38.13 -0.27 29.86
C ALA A 15 -36.72 0.27 29.82
N VAL A 16 -35.89 -0.21 28.88
CA VAL A 16 -34.53 0.30 28.65
C VAL A 16 -34.56 1.75 28.18
N ALA A 17 -35.42 2.08 27.22
CA ALA A 17 -35.57 3.47 26.74
C ALA A 17 -36.05 4.43 27.83
N ILE A 18 -36.93 3.99 28.74
CA ILE A 18 -37.41 4.81 29.88
C ILE A 18 -36.26 5.01 30.88
N ALA A 19 -35.46 3.99 31.16
CA ALA A 19 -34.30 4.11 32.06
C ALA A 19 -33.25 5.10 31.54
N GLN A 20 -33.07 5.14 30.23
CA GLN A 20 -32.09 6.03 29.55
C GLN A 20 -32.54 7.50 29.49
N THR A 21 -33.82 7.78 29.71
CA THR A 21 -34.37 9.13 29.69
C THR A 21 -34.96 9.55 31.06
N SER A 22 -34.47 8.91 32.14
CA SER A 22 -34.86 9.22 33.53
C SER A 22 -33.67 9.70 34.34
N PRO A 23 -33.87 10.48 35.42
CA PRO A 23 -32.79 10.94 36.29
C PRO A 23 -31.95 9.80 36.87
N VAL A 24 -30.65 9.98 36.88
CA VAL A 24 -29.69 9.05 37.44
C VAL A 24 -29.43 9.43 38.93
N LYS A 25 -29.27 8.43 39.80
CA LYS A 25 -28.91 8.69 41.19
C LYS A 25 -27.45 9.18 41.25
N VAL A 26 -27.27 10.42 41.67
CA VAL A 26 -25.96 11.04 41.84
C VAL A 26 -25.56 11.06 43.29
N ALA A 27 -24.39 10.55 43.62
CA ALA A 27 -23.86 10.59 45.00
C ALA A 27 -23.58 12.05 45.42
N LYS A 28 -23.75 12.34 46.71
CA LYS A 28 -23.45 13.68 47.25
C LYS A 28 -21.95 14.01 47.06
N GLY A 29 -21.69 15.10 46.32
CA GLY A 29 -20.33 15.52 45.96
C GLY A 29 -19.65 14.55 44.98
N ALA A 30 -20.41 13.97 44.05
CA ALA A 30 -19.86 13.15 42.99
C ALA A 30 -18.85 13.95 42.17
N ASN A 31 -17.74 13.31 41.88
CA ASN A 31 -16.64 13.87 41.09
C ASN A 31 -16.05 12.87 40.08
N HIS A 32 -16.70 11.71 39.94
CA HIS A 32 -16.39 10.69 38.96
C HIS A 32 -17.69 10.23 38.29
N PHE A 33 -17.74 10.33 36.98
CA PHE A 33 -18.89 10.01 36.14
C PHE A 33 -18.47 9.02 35.08
N VAL A 34 -19.19 7.92 34.94
CA VAL A 34 -18.90 6.89 33.92
C VAL A 34 -19.97 6.94 32.85
N TYR A 35 -19.54 7.15 31.65
CA TYR A 35 -20.39 7.14 30.46
C TYR A 35 -20.12 5.93 29.60
N GLN A 36 -21.18 5.29 29.14
CA GLN A 36 -21.15 4.28 28.08
C GLN A 36 -21.39 4.98 26.76
N THR A 37 -20.50 4.75 25.81
CA THR A 37 -20.59 5.30 24.45
C THR A 37 -20.74 4.15 23.47
N ARG A 38 -21.66 4.27 22.53
CA ARG A 38 -21.87 3.30 21.46
C ARG A 38 -21.39 3.89 20.14
N SER A 39 -20.51 3.17 19.44
CA SER A 39 -20.10 3.51 18.08
C SER A 39 -21.13 3.05 17.04
N PHE A 40 -20.94 3.46 15.76
CA PHE A 40 -21.80 3.03 14.66
C PHE A 40 -21.80 1.52 14.42
N ASP A 41 -20.70 0.85 14.81
CA ASP A 41 -20.44 -0.58 14.55
C ASP A 41 -20.77 -1.48 15.75
N THR A 42 -21.65 -1.00 16.66
CA THR A 42 -22.10 -1.78 17.83
C THR A 42 -21.09 -1.96 18.96
N GLU A 43 -19.86 -1.50 18.84
CA GLU A 43 -18.90 -1.53 19.94
C GLU A 43 -19.26 -0.52 21.02
N GLU A 44 -19.29 -0.99 22.27
CA GLU A 44 -19.55 -0.17 23.43
C GLU A 44 -18.21 0.15 24.14
N SER A 45 -17.94 1.43 24.30
CA SER A 45 -16.77 1.92 25.06
C SER A 45 -17.21 2.64 26.33
N LEU A 46 -16.34 2.66 27.33
CA LEU A 46 -16.54 3.40 28.57
C LEU A 46 -15.63 4.61 28.60
N SER A 47 -16.18 5.74 29.02
CA SER A 47 -15.44 6.97 29.28
C SER A 47 -15.58 7.37 30.73
N ASP A 48 -14.47 7.69 31.38
CA ASP A 48 -14.44 8.23 32.74
C ASP A 48 -14.30 9.75 32.70
N LEU A 49 -15.20 10.46 33.38
CA LEU A 49 -15.07 11.88 33.64
C LEU A 49 -14.71 12.12 35.09
N TYR A 50 -13.69 12.92 35.30
CA TYR A 50 -13.26 13.35 36.62
C TYR A 50 -13.38 14.86 36.75
N LEU A 51 -14.04 15.34 37.83
CA LEU A 51 -14.22 16.75 38.12
C LEU A 51 -13.36 17.16 39.31
N ASP A 52 -12.48 18.14 39.14
CA ASP A 52 -11.68 18.78 40.18
C ASP A 52 -11.81 20.31 40.05
N GLY A 53 -12.61 20.90 40.95
CA GLY A 53 -12.92 22.32 40.87
C GLY A 53 -13.66 22.70 39.57
N THR A 54 -13.00 23.47 38.72
CA THR A 54 -13.52 23.90 37.40
C THR A 54 -12.99 23.05 36.24
N ILE A 55 -12.11 22.09 36.53
CA ILE A 55 -11.48 21.26 35.49
C ILE A 55 -12.16 19.90 35.42
N ILE A 56 -12.59 19.53 34.22
CA ILE A 56 -13.09 18.19 33.90
C ILE A 56 -12.04 17.50 33.06
N LYS A 57 -11.60 16.29 33.47
CA LYS A 57 -10.79 15.39 32.64
C LYS A 57 -11.68 14.28 32.12
N ILE A 58 -11.64 14.05 30.80
CA ILE A 58 -12.32 12.95 30.13
C ILE A 58 -11.24 11.96 29.69
N ALA A 59 -11.35 10.71 30.15
CA ALA A 59 -10.47 9.62 29.77
C ALA A 59 -11.31 8.48 29.16
N GLN A 60 -10.95 8.05 27.96
CA GLN A 60 -11.55 6.85 27.38
C GLN A 60 -10.88 5.61 28.00
N ARG A 61 -11.67 4.62 28.40
CA ARG A 61 -11.13 3.31 28.74
C ARG A 61 -10.85 2.59 27.44
N GLU A 62 -9.60 2.53 27.06
CA GLU A 62 -9.19 1.82 25.86
C GLU A 62 -9.44 0.31 26.05
N THR A 63 -10.27 -0.25 25.20
CA THR A 63 -10.29 -1.68 24.91
C THR A 63 -9.46 -1.92 23.66
N ILE A 64 -8.14 -1.72 23.74
CA ILE A 64 -7.27 -2.13 22.63
C ILE A 64 -7.15 -3.65 22.74
N SER A 65 -7.97 -4.35 22.00
CA SER A 65 -7.89 -5.80 21.79
C SER A 65 -7.12 -6.18 20.52
N GLY A 66 -6.42 -5.23 19.91
CA GLY A 66 -5.68 -5.40 18.66
C GLY A 66 -4.16 -5.38 18.85
N PRO A 67 -3.39 -5.76 17.83
CA PRO A 67 -1.95 -5.65 17.83
C PRO A 67 -1.52 -4.17 17.88
N PHE A 68 -0.34 -3.93 18.46
CA PHE A 68 0.26 -2.60 18.51
C PHE A 68 0.43 -2.00 17.11
N ILE A 69 -0.08 -0.80 16.91
CA ILE A 69 0.08 -0.02 15.67
C ILE A 69 1.11 1.07 15.94
N PRO A 70 2.27 1.09 15.27
CA PRO A 70 3.22 2.19 15.37
C PRO A 70 2.54 3.53 15.06
N GLY A 71 2.84 4.56 15.86
CA GLY A 71 2.23 5.88 15.70
C GLY A 71 0.77 6.00 16.16
N TYR A 72 0.23 4.97 16.82
CA TYR A 72 -1.09 5.05 17.44
C TYR A 72 -1.16 6.24 18.41
N SER A 73 -2.27 6.97 18.36
CA SER A 73 -2.46 8.14 19.20
C SER A 73 -3.46 7.87 20.31
N THR A 74 -3.11 8.27 21.54
CA THR A 74 -4.04 8.33 22.66
C THR A 74 -4.48 9.77 22.90
N GLU A 75 -5.74 9.97 23.29
CA GLU A 75 -6.32 11.28 23.47
C GLU A 75 -6.88 11.44 24.87
N GLU A 76 -6.55 12.55 25.51
CA GLU A 76 -7.17 13.02 26.74
C GLU A 76 -7.82 14.38 26.50
N THR A 77 -9.06 14.53 26.91
CA THR A 77 -9.79 15.80 26.84
C THR A 77 -9.91 16.42 28.20
N TYR A 78 -9.54 17.68 28.30
CA TYR A 78 -9.73 18.52 29.47
C TYR A 78 -10.69 19.67 29.12
N ILE A 79 -11.61 19.96 30.02
CA ILE A 79 -12.51 21.12 29.90
C ILE A 79 -12.24 22.01 31.11
N ASP A 80 -11.89 23.26 30.86
CA ASP A 80 -11.79 24.27 31.91
C ASP A 80 -12.99 25.19 31.82
N LEU A 81 -13.89 25.02 32.79
CA LEU A 81 -15.14 25.78 32.88
C LEU A 81 -14.91 27.27 33.24
N SER A 82 -13.72 27.60 33.81
CA SER A 82 -13.40 28.97 34.19
C SER A 82 -13.04 29.86 32.99
N VAL A 83 -12.57 29.26 31.90
CA VAL A 83 -12.17 29.95 30.65
C VAL A 83 -12.98 29.48 29.44
N ASP A 84 -14.04 28.67 29.66
CA ASP A 84 -14.90 28.10 28.62
C ASP A 84 -14.11 27.49 27.44
N SER A 85 -13.11 26.67 27.78
CA SER A 85 -12.21 26.10 26.78
C SER A 85 -12.07 24.58 26.92
N VAL A 86 -11.98 23.91 25.80
CA VAL A 86 -11.64 22.49 25.67
C VAL A 86 -10.19 22.38 25.25
N PHE A 87 -9.44 21.54 25.92
CA PHE A 87 -8.04 21.23 25.65
C PHE A 87 -7.95 19.74 25.33
N ASN A 88 -7.62 19.39 24.09
CA ASN A 88 -7.37 18.02 23.70
C ASN A 88 -5.86 17.78 23.65
N ILE A 89 -5.39 16.80 24.40
CA ILE A 89 -4.00 16.37 24.45
C ILE A 89 -3.90 15.05 23.72
N THR A 90 -3.16 15.05 22.62
CA THR A 90 -2.88 13.86 21.85
C THR A 90 -1.44 13.44 22.07
N THR A 91 -1.24 12.22 22.56
CA THR A 91 0.08 11.60 22.65
C THR A 91 0.22 10.58 21.53
N ILE A 92 1.30 10.69 20.76
CA ILE A 92 1.59 9.77 19.66
C ILE A 92 2.78 8.91 20.09
N ASP A 93 2.55 7.59 20.17
CA ASP A 93 3.59 6.62 20.43
C ASP A 93 4.22 6.17 19.13
N ASN A 94 5.38 6.73 18.82
CA ASN A 94 6.21 6.35 17.68
C ASN A 94 7.68 6.42 18.09
N HIS A 95 8.07 5.70 19.17
CA HIS A 95 9.38 5.78 19.81
C HIS A 95 9.80 7.21 20.25
N ARG A 96 8.93 8.20 20.03
CA ARG A 96 9.07 9.58 20.46
C ARG A 96 7.75 9.96 21.15
N GLN A 97 7.71 9.88 22.45
CA GLN A 97 6.57 10.38 23.23
C GLN A 97 6.47 11.90 23.03
N SER A 98 5.63 12.31 22.12
CA SER A 98 5.34 13.71 21.84
C SER A 98 3.88 13.97 22.17
N ALA A 99 3.62 14.90 23.06
CA ALA A 99 2.27 15.34 23.39
C ALA A 99 1.95 16.66 22.70
N PHE A 100 0.83 16.69 22.00
CA PHE A 100 0.34 17.83 21.25
C PHE A 100 -0.95 18.37 21.84
N LEU A 101 -1.07 19.69 21.92
CA LEU A 101 -2.23 20.37 22.47
C LEU A 101 -3.00 21.09 21.35
N THR A 102 -4.28 20.75 21.23
CA THR A 102 -5.25 21.57 20.49
C THR A 102 -6.25 22.20 21.44
N THR A 103 -6.75 23.39 21.12
CA THR A 103 -7.74 24.11 21.91
C THR A 103 -8.97 24.45 21.08
N ALA A 104 -10.14 24.33 21.70
CA ALA A 104 -11.40 24.74 21.12
C ALA A 104 -12.27 25.48 22.18
N PRO A 105 -13.14 26.40 21.80
CA PRO A 105 -14.05 27.02 22.75
C PRO A 105 -15.10 26.02 23.26
N TYR A 106 -15.34 26.01 24.56
CA TYR A 106 -16.43 25.28 25.19
C TYR A 106 -17.64 26.21 25.40
N LYS A 107 -18.24 26.62 24.29
CA LYS A 107 -19.39 27.51 24.28
C LYS A 107 -20.66 26.74 23.95
N PRO A 108 -21.85 27.22 24.41
CA PRO A 108 -23.10 26.70 23.88
C PRO A 108 -23.08 26.78 22.35
N MET A 109 -23.53 25.73 21.71
CA MET A 109 -23.64 25.76 20.25
C MET A 109 -24.55 26.93 19.82
N SER A 110 -24.19 27.59 18.73
CA SER A 110 -25.02 28.62 18.09
C SER A 110 -26.33 28.07 17.50
N ILE A 111 -26.63 26.80 17.75
CA ILE A 111 -27.79 26.08 17.27
C ILE A 111 -28.98 26.38 18.19
N LYS A 112 -30.13 26.69 17.59
CA LYS A 112 -31.36 26.83 18.32
C LYS A 112 -31.89 25.45 18.70
N PHE A 113 -32.05 25.24 20.01
CA PHE A 113 -32.65 24.02 20.56
C PHE A 113 -34.08 24.25 20.95
N ASP A 114 -34.93 23.27 20.64
CA ASP A 114 -36.25 23.15 21.27
C ASP A 114 -36.05 22.46 22.62
N THR A 115 -36.71 22.99 23.66
CA THR A 115 -36.57 22.46 25.03
C THR A 115 -37.90 21.96 25.55
N ALA A 116 -37.86 20.83 26.27
CA ALA A 116 -39.03 20.27 26.95
C ALA A 116 -38.65 19.54 28.24
N LYS A 117 -39.53 19.47 29.21
CA LYS A 117 -39.36 18.60 30.38
C LYS A 117 -39.89 17.20 30.07
N VAL A 118 -39.07 16.18 30.25
CA VAL A 118 -39.39 14.77 30.01
C VAL A 118 -38.86 13.92 31.18
N ASN A 119 -39.75 13.24 31.88
CA ASN A 119 -39.39 12.36 33.00
C ASN A 119 -38.47 13.01 34.06
N GLY A 120 -38.65 14.31 34.34
CA GLY A 120 -37.81 15.04 35.29
C GLY A 120 -36.47 15.55 34.74
N LEU A 121 -36.15 15.29 33.49
CA LEU A 121 -34.99 15.83 32.77
C LEU A 121 -35.38 17.00 31.87
N THR A 122 -34.42 17.85 31.53
CA THR A 122 -34.56 18.82 30.46
C THR A 122 -34.06 18.18 29.15
N ARG A 123 -34.93 18.03 28.18
CA ARG A 123 -34.54 17.56 26.84
C ARG A 123 -34.28 18.77 25.94
N TYR A 124 -33.10 18.77 25.30
CA TYR A 124 -32.74 19.70 24.23
C TYR A 124 -32.78 18.93 22.91
N THR A 125 -33.46 19.46 21.92
CA THR A 125 -33.62 18.81 20.60
C THR A 125 -33.23 19.79 19.50
N CYS A 126 -32.45 19.31 18.53
CA CYS A 126 -32.14 20.03 17.28
C CYS A 126 -31.99 19.06 16.11
N SER A 127 -31.90 19.61 14.91
CA SER A 127 -31.58 18.85 13.70
C SER A 127 -30.35 19.44 13.03
N ILE A 128 -29.36 18.58 12.72
CA ILE A 128 -28.11 18.95 12.02
C ILE A 128 -27.91 17.94 10.90
N ASN A 129 -27.72 18.41 9.66
CA ASN A 129 -27.47 17.57 8.50
C ASN A 129 -28.44 16.37 8.41
N SER A 130 -29.74 16.64 8.54
CA SER A 130 -30.83 15.64 8.53
C SER A 130 -30.83 14.66 9.72
N ASN A 131 -29.95 14.82 10.71
CA ASN A 131 -29.99 14.02 11.93
C ASN A 131 -30.75 14.76 13.03
N LYS A 132 -31.71 14.07 13.63
CA LYS A 132 -32.36 14.51 14.85
C LYS A 132 -31.47 14.18 16.04
N LEU A 133 -31.09 15.19 16.83
CA LEU A 133 -30.28 15.08 18.03
C LEU A 133 -31.12 15.42 19.27
N GLU A 134 -30.99 14.62 20.31
CA GLU A 134 -31.70 14.80 21.55
C GLU A 134 -30.75 14.61 22.74
N PHE A 135 -30.68 15.61 23.62
CA PHE A 135 -29.80 15.61 24.82
C PHE A 135 -30.71 15.66 26.05
N TYR A 136 -30.58 14.69 26.94
CA TYR A 136 -31.33 14.64 28.20
C TYR A 136 -30.43 15.05 29.32
N VAL A 137 -30.75 16.15 29.98
CA VAL A 137 -29.90 16.82 31.00
C VAL A 137 -30.64 16.86 32.33
N GLN A 138 -29.95 16.42 33.38
CA GLN A 138 -30.42 16.50 34.76
C GLN A 138 -29.92 17.79 35.41
N ASP A 139 -30.74 18.42 36.28
CA ASP A 139 -30.30 19.57 37.03
C ASP A 139 -29.14 19.19 37.96
N TYR A 140 -28.01 19.87 37.79
CA TYR A 140 -26.79 19.65 38.53
C TYR A 140 -25.99 20.96 38.63
N PRO A 141 -25.25 21.19 39.74
CA PRO A 141 -24.59 22.48 39.98
C PRO A 141 -23.42 22.79 39.05
N VAL A 142 -22.92 21.80 38.31
CA VAL A 142 -21.82 21.94 37.36
C VAL A 142 -22.27 21.38 36.02
N ASP A 143 -21.90 22.04 34.92
CA ASP A 143 -22.22 21.62 33.58
C ASP A 143 -21.28 20.51 33.13
N ILE A 144 -21.79 19.29 33.05
CA ILE A 144 -21.02 18.09 32.72
C ILE A 144 -21.55 17.47 31.42
N ASN A 145 -20.74 17.54 30.38
CA ASN A 145 -21.02 16.93 29.08
C ASN A 145 -19.77 16.23 28.54
N PRO A 146 -19.76 14.89 28.37
CA PRO A 146 -18.64 14.15 27.79
C PRO A 146 -18.45 14.44 26.28
N ILE A 147 -19.50 14.93 25.60
CA ILE A 147 -19.45 15.22 24.17
C ILE A 147 -19.11 16.70 23.98
N ALA A 148 -17.86 17.07 24.30
CA ALA A 148 -17.37 18.45 24.25
C ALA A 148 -17.63 19.17 22.91
N TYR A 149 -17.70 18.42 21.80
CA TYR A 149 -18.01 18.94 20.48
C TYR A 149 -19.34 19.68 20.40
N TYR A 150 -20.38 19.22 21.13
CA TYR A 150 -21.68 19.91 21.14
C TYR A 150 -21.75 21.05 22.16
N GLY A 151 -20.66 21.34 22.82
CA GLY A 151 -20.54 22.47 23.72
C GLY A 151 -21.19 22.24 25.10
N ARG A 152 -21.51 23.35 25.76
CA ARG A 152 -21.96 23.40 27.15
C ARG A 152 -23.48 23.33 27.24
N PHE A 153 -23.99 22.38 28.04
CA PHE A 153 -25.39 22.32 28.46
C PHE A 153 -25.48 22.58 29.97
N PRO A 154 -26.52 23.33 30.45
CA PRO A 154 -26.67 23.62 31.87
C PRO A 154 -27.10 22.35 32.63
N GLY A 155 -26.16 21.76 33.43
CA GLY A 155 -26.38 20.58 34.24
C GLY A 155 -25.59 19.34 33.80
N LEU A 156 -26.08 18.16 34.19
CA LEU A 156 -25.42 16.86 33.97
C LEU A 156 -26.09 16.15 32.80
N LEU A 157 -25.36 15.89 31.72
CA LEU A 157 -25.85 15.08 30.61
C LEU A 157 -26.12 13.64 31.09
N VAL A 158 -27.35 13.17 30.96
CA VAL A 158 -27.74 11.78 31.29
C VAL A 158 -27.66 10.90 30.06
N SER A 159 -28.15 11.37 28.92
CA SER A 159 -28.04 10.63 27.66
C SER A 159 -28.07 11.53 26.42
N PHE A 160 -27.43 11.04 25.37
CA PHE A 160 -27.45 11.65 24.04
C PHE A 160 -27.98 10.65 23.01
N TRP A 161 -28.93 11.10 22.21
CA TRP A 161 -29.63 10.31 21.20
C TRP A 161 -29.49 10.94 19.83
N ARG A 162 -29.32 10.09 18.84
CA ARG A 162 -29.31 10.48 17.42
C ARG A 162 -30.27 9.58 16.64
N ASN A 163 -31.23 10.16 15.95
CA ASN A 163 -32.25 9.46 15.17
C ASN A 163 -32.97 8.34 15.96
N GLY A 164 -33.23 8.56 17.23
CA GLY A 164 -33.90 7.58 18.10
C GLY A 164 -33.05 6.48 18.69
N GLN A 165 -31.73 6.52 18.48
CA GLN A 165 -30.75 5.60 19.09
C GLN A 165 -29.92 6.33 20.17
N CYS A 166 -29.70 5.67 21.30
CA CYS A 166 -28.86 6.19 22.36
C CYS A 166 -27.37 5.92 22.07
N TYR A 167 -26.59 6.96 21.94
CA TYR A 167 -25.16 6.90 21.66
C TYR A 167 -24.29 7.13 22.90
N VAL A 168 -24.77 7.89 23.88
CA VAL A 168 -24.04 8.17 25.11
C VAL A 168 -25.01 8.08 26.27
N GLN A 169 -24.61 7.36 27.31
CA GLN A 169 -25.42 7.20 28.52
C GLN A 169 -24.57 7.27 29.79
N LEU A 170 -24.98 8.08 30.73
CA LEU A 170 -24.45 8.08 32.07
C LEU A 170 -24.86 6.80 32.81
N THR A 171 -23.88 5.99 33.21
CA THR A 171 -24.12 4.73 33.92
C THR A 171 -23.82 4.82 35.43
N LYS A 172 -22.93 5.76 35.84
CA LYS A 172 -22.52 5.90 37.22
C LYS A 172 -22.11 7.33 37.54
N ALA A 173 -22.45 7.81 38.74
CA ALA A 173 -22.00 9.09 39.25
C ALA A 173 -21.67 8.93 40.76
N GLU A 174 -20.40 8.95 41.08
CA GLU A 174 -19.90 8.63 42.44
C GLU A 174 -18.85 9.61 42.93
N LYS A 175 -18.58 9.56 44.23
CA LYS A 175 -17.47 10.29 44.85
C LYS A 175 -16.27 9.35 44.90
N THR A 176 -15.12 9.80 44.39
CA THR A 176 -13.86 9.07 44.46
C THR A 176 -12.74 9.97 44.99
N LYS A 177 -11.65 9.36 45.48
CA LYS A 177 -10.46 10.12 45.85
C LYS A 177 -9.68 10.44 44.61
N LEU A 178 -9.54 11.72 44.28
CA LEU A 178 -8.80 12.20 43.13
C LEU A 178 -7.50 12.86 43.55
N ASN A 179 -6.45 12.66 42.77
CA ASN A 179 -5.32 13.57 42.76
C ASN A 179 -5.73 14.85 42.03
N ARG A 180 -5.04 15.95 42.33
CA ARG A 180 -5.28 17.22 41.65
C ARG A 180 -5.16 17.06 40.11
N ILE A 181 -6.20 17.45 39.39
CA ILE A 181 -6.23 17.43 37.95
C ILE A 181 -5.66 18.77 37.44
N ALA A 182 -4.66 18.68 36.57
CA ALA A 182 -4.09 19.84 35.91
C ALA A 182 -3.90 19.51 34.43
N ILE A 183 -4.11 20.50 33.56
CA ILE A 183 -3.80 20.40 32.14
C ILE A 183 -2.28 20.30 31.99
N PRO A 184 -1.74 19.27 31.33
CA PRO A 184 -0.31 19.09 31.16
C PRO A 184 0.37 20.31 30.52
N ALA A 185 1.42 20.82 31.17
CA ALA A 185 2.13 22.03 30.70
C ALA A 185 3.15 21.73 29.59
N ASN A 186 3.72 20.53 29.58
CA ASN A 186 4.75 20.13 28.60
C ASN A 186 4.12 19.60 27.31
N THR A 187 3.40 20.45 26.59
CA THR A 187 2.72 20.10 25.35
C THR A 187 3.01 21.12 24.27
N SER A 188 3.20 20.63 23.04
CA SER A 188 3.38 21.50 21.86
C SER A 188 2.02 21.90 21.28
N ARG A 189 1.77 23.22 21.16
CA ARG A 189 0.53 23.69 20.50
C ARG A 189 0.56 23.40 19.01
N ILE A 190 -0.54 22.82 18.52
CA ILE A 190 -0.69 22.44 17.10
C ILE A 190 -2.11 22.78 16.63
N THR A 191 -2.26 23.06 15.33
CA THR A 191 -3.59 23.22 14.74
C THR A 191 -4.22 21.83 14.48
N PRO A 192 -5.57 21.69 14.52
CA PRO A 192 -6.24 20.43 14.24
C PRO A 192 -5.84 19.81 12.89
N GLN A 193 -5.66 20.62 11.85
CA GLN A 193 -5.24 20.15 10.53
C GLN A 193 -3.82 19.57 10.55
N LYS A 194 -2.88 20.26 11.18
CA LYS A 194 -1.50 19.77 11.31
C LYS A 194 -1.43 18.50 12.17
N LEU A 195 -2.24 18.43 13.23
CA LEU A 195 -2.32 17.23 14.06
C LEU A 195 -2.88 16.02 13.28
N SER A 196 -3.93 16.23 12.49
CA SER A 196 -4.51 15.19 11.64
C SER A 196 -3.49 14.64 10.63
N ASN A 197 -2.72 15.53 9.99
CA ASN A 197 -1.65 15.12 9.08
C ASN A 197 -0.58 14.33 9.83
N LEU A 198 -0.15 14.83 10.99
CA LEU A 198 0.87 14.17 11.81
C LEU A 198 0.45 12.76 12.26
N LYS A 199 -0.80 12.59 12.72
CA LYS A 199 -1.35 11.27 13.08
C LYS A 199 -1.26 10.30 11.91
N ARG A 200 -1.73 10.71 10.73
CA ARG A 200 -1.64 9.89 9.51
C ARG A 200 -0.19 9.53 9.18
N ASP A 201 0.70 10.51 9.20
CA ASP A 201 2.10 10.31 8.81
C ASP A 201 2.87 9.43 9.82
N CYS A 202 2.53 9.48 11.11
CA CYS A 202 3.12 8.62 12.14
C CYS A 202 2.68 7.15 12.03
N MET A 203 1.52 6.87 11.44
CA MET A 203 1.03 5.49 11.25
C MET A 203 1.65 4.83 10.01
N VAL A 204 2.19 5.62 9.09
CA VAL A 204 2.81 5.12 7.86
C VAL A 204 4.27 4.79 8.12
N ILE A 205 4.65 3.55 7.84
CA ILE A 205 6.06 3.13 7.88
C ILE A 205 6.63 3.36 6.48
N THR A 206 7.57 4.30 6.37
CA THR A 206 8.23 4.62 5.09
C THR A 206 9.69 4.19 5.15
N THR A 207 10.11 3.35 4.20
CA THR A 207 11.50 3.00 3.99
C THR A 207 11.96 3.48 2.63
N ARG A 208 12.89 4.45 2.60
CA ARG A 208 13.51 4.95 1.36
C ARG A 208 14.51 3.93 0.85
N ILE A 209 14.25 3.35 -0.33
CA ILE A 209 15.13 2.37 -0.97
C ILE A 209 16.17 3.09 -1.84
N PHE A 210 15.71 3.88 -2.79
CA PHE A 210 16.57 4.70 -3.65
C PHE A 210 16.20 6.17 -3.51
N ASP A 211 17.19 7.03 -3.41
CA ASP A 211 17.00 8.48 -3.33
C ASP A 211 17.71 9.19 -4.48
N SER A 212 16.93 9.68 -5.43
CA SER A 212 17.44 10.46 -6.59
C SER A 212 18.56 9.73 -7.35
N VAL A 213 18.45 8.41 -7.51
CA VAL A 213 19.44 7.60 -8.21
C VAL A 213 19.31 7.82 -9.72
N GLN A 214 20.44 8.11 -10.37
CA GLN A 214 20.50 8.25 -11.81
C GLN A 214 20.77 6.89 -12.47
N LEU A 215 19.86 6.47 -13.35
CA LEU A 215 19.98 5.31 -14.24
C LEU A 215 20.25 5.80 -15.66
N CYS A 216 21.46 5.60 -16.14
CA CYS A 216 21.89 6.12 -17.44
C CYS A 216 22.95 5.21 -18.06
N TRP A 217 23.06 5.25 -19.40
CA TRP A 217 24.10 4.52 -20.10
C TRP A 217 25.47 5.20 -19.95
N GLY A 218 26.53 4.36 -19.95
CA GLY A 218 27.92 4.83 -19.93
C GLY A 218 28.58 4.87 -18.55
N LYS A 219 27.91 4.45 -17.48
CA LYS A 219 28.56 4.27 -16.18
C LYS A 219 29.34 2.95 -16.12
N PRO A 220 30.51 2.91 -15.46
CA PRO A 220 31.21 1.67 -15.23
C PRO A 220 30.38 0.74 -14.34
N ASN A 221 30.46 -0.56 -14.60
CA ASN A 221 29.88 -1.57 -13.73
C ASN A 221 30.59 -1.58 -12.39
N ALA A 222 29.84 -1.78 -11.32
CA ALA A 222 30.43 -2.06 -10.02
C ALA A 222 31.26 -3.34 -10.10
N HIS A 223 32.45 -3.30 -9.53
CA HIS A 223 33.30 -4.49 -9.39
C HIS A 223 33.11 -5.06 -7.99
N ILE A 224 32.77 -6.32 -7.93
CA ILE A 224 32.64 -7.08 -6.67
C ILE A 224 33.59 -8.27 -6.78
N GLU A 225 34.55 -8.35 -5.88
CA GLU A 225 35.52 -9.43 -5.84
C GLU A 225 35.06 -10.54 -4.90
N GLY A 226 34.91 -11.76 -5.41
CA GLY A 226 34.57 -12.97 -4.64
C GLY A 226 33.30 -12.77 -3.79
N ASP A 227 33.33 -13.22 -2.55
CA ASP A 227 32.20 -13.14 -1.60
C ASP A 227 31.92 -11.73 -1.08
N THR A 228 32.51 -10.67 -1.65
CA THR A 228 32.38 -9.30 -1.15
C THR A 228 30.97 -8.75 -1.28
N TYR A 229 30.11 -9.31 -2.14
CA TYR A 229 28.70 -8.89 -2.18
C TYR A 229 27.98 -9.08 -0.84
N MET A 230 28.35 -10.11 -0.05
CA MET A 230 27.85 -10.30 1.32
C MET A 230 28.41 -9.26 2.28
N ASN A 231 29.56 -8.67 1.97
CA ASN A 231 30.21 -7.64 2.76
C ASN A 231 29.93 -6.21 2.25
N THR A 232 29.15 -6.06 1.18
CA THR A 232 28.76 -4.74 0.69
C THR A 232 28.03 -3.98 1.80
N PRO A 233 28.46 -2.75 2.13
CA PRO A 233 27.76 -1.95 3.14
C PRO A 233 26.28 -1.76 2.79
N PHE A 234 25.43 -1.81 3.80
CA PHE A 234 24.02 -1.45 3.61
C PHE A 234 23.92 -0.05 3.01
N ASP A 235 22.89 0.16 2.20
CA ASP A 235 22.59 1.42 1.54
C ASP A 235 23.56 1.88 0.44
N SER A 236 24.60 1.11 0.12
CA SER A 236 25.44 1.38 -1.04
C SER A 236 24.73 1.06 -2.34
N VAL A 237 24.70 2.00 -3.28
CA VAL A 237 24.14 1.80 -4.63
C VAL A 237 25.21 1.30 -5.58
N LEU A 238 24.99 0.12 -6.14
CA LEU A 238 25.88 -0.51 -7.11
C LEU A 238 25.26 -0.46 -8.51
N HIS A 239 26.00 0.03 -9.49
CA HIS A 239 25.55 0.11 -10.90
C HIS A 239 26.08 -1.04 -11.73
N PHE A 240 25.22 -1.62 -12.58
CA PHE A 240 25.53 -2.69 -13.53
C PHE A 240 24.90 -2.40 -14.89
N ALA A 241 25.16 -3.27 -15.86
CA ALA A 241 24.64 -3.17 -17.23
C ALA A 241 24.85 -1.75 -17.81
N GLY A 242 26.10 -1.26 -17.71
CA GLY A 242 26.48 0.07 -18.19
C GLY A 242 25.86 1.23 -17.42
N GLY A 243 25.29 0.99 -16.22
CA GLY A 243 24.67 2.02 -15.38
C GLY A 243 23.14 2.07 -15.42
N THR A 244 22.52 1.25 -16.27
CA THR A 244 21.05 1.21 -16.43
C THR A 244 20.35 0.38 -15.36
N LEU A 245 21.10 -0.46 -14.64
CA LEU A 245 20.67 -1.25 -13.49
C LEU A 245 21.38 -0.76 -12.23
N ALA A 246 20.62 -0.50 -11.17
CA ALA A 246 21.15 -0.24 -9.83
C ALA A 246 20.65 -1.30 -8.85
N LEU A 247 21.57 -1.85 -8.06
CA LEU A 247 21.29 -2.79 -6.98
C LEU A 247 21.67 -2.15 -5.64
N LYS A 248 20.91 -2.49 -4.60
CA LYS A 248 21.14 -2.01 -3.23
C LYS A 248 20.80 -3.10 -2.22
N ARG A 249 21.70 -3.31 -1.25
CA ARG A 249 21.48 -4.15 -0.08
C ARG A 249 20.82 -3.31 1.01
N VAL A 250 19.65 -3.74 1.49
CA VAL A 250 18.89 -3.01 2.50
C VAL A 250 18.41 -3.94 3.62
N GLU A 251 18.30 -3.39 4.82
CA GLU A 251 17.65 -4.04 5.95
C GLU A 251 16.22 -3.48 6.07
N LEU A 252 15.24 -4.30 5.77
CA LEU A 252 13.83 -3.91 5.83
C LEU A 252 13.20 -4.26 7.18
N PRO A 253 12.36 -3.38 7.74
CA PRO A 253 11.71 -3.65 9.01
C PRO A 253 10.73 -4.82 8.87
N LYS A 254 10.61 -5.62 9.94
CA LYS A 254 9.52 -6.59 10.03
C LYS A 254 8.21 -5.85 10.25
N LEU A 255 7.32 -5.92 9.29
CA LEU A 255 6.02 -5.28 9.36
C LEU A 255 5.01 -6.13 10.13
N PRO A 256 4.07 -5.51 10.86
CA PRO A 256 2.91 -6.22 11.40
C PRO A 256 2.08 -6.85 10.28
N ALA A 257 1.49 -8.02 10.52
CA ALA A 257 0.77 -8.81 9.50
C ALA A 257 -0.40 -8.07 8.81
N HIS A 258 -0.92 -7.03 9.43
CA HIS A 258 -2.06 -6.24 8.96
C HIS A 258 -1.68 -4.99 8.16
N TYR A 259 -0.40 -4.77 7.88
CA TYR A 259 0.00 -3.65 7.06
C TYR A 259 -0.12 -3.98 5.57
N GLN A 260 -0.74 -3.08 4.83
CA GLN A 260 -0.67 -3.07 3.36
C GLN A 260 0.59 -2.33 2.93
N THR A 261 1.37 -2.95 2.07
CA THR A 261 2.63 -2.39 1.59
C THR A 261 2.53 -1.98 0.13
N PHE A 262 2.97 -0.77 -0.15
CA PHE A 262 3.03 -0.20 -1.49
C PHE A 262 4.46 0.19 -1.83
N VAL A 263 4.82 -0.05 -3.08
CA VAL A 263 5.96 0.61 -3.72
C VAL A 263 5.48 1.92 -4.31
N GLU A 264 6.20 3.01 -4.04
CA GLU A 264 6.02 4.30 -4.70
C GLU A 264 7.32 4.67 -5.41
N ILE A 265 7.23 4.97 -6.71
CA ILE A 265 8.38 5.36 -7.54
C ILE A 265 8.09 6.73 -8.13
N HIS A 266 8.98 7.68 -7.87
CA HIS A 266 9.05 8.98 -8.51
C HIS A 266 10.14 8.92 -9.58
N GLN A 267 9.80 9.22 -10.83
CA GLN A 267 10.74 9.14 -11.95
C GLN A 267 10.62 10.35 -12.86
N ARG A 268 11.75 10.87 -13.28
CA ARG A 268 11.83 11.95 -14.28
C ARG A 268 12.95 11.70 -15.28
N SER A 269 12.79 12.20 -16.49
CA SER A 269 13.86 12.20 -17.48
C SER A 269 14.99 13.15 -17.04
N ASN A 270 16.21 12.76 -17.32
CA ASN A 270 17.42 13.59 -17.17
C ASN A 270 18.21 13.69 -18.48
N GLY A 271 17.53 13.43 -19.62
CA GLY A 271 18.12 13.46 -20.97
C GLY A 271 17.45 12.51 -21.93
N ASP A 272 17.07 11.32 -21.49
CA ASP A 272 16.38 10.36 -22.36
C ASP A 272 14.96 10.87 -22.70
N ALA A 273 14.69 10.93 -24.00
CA ALA A 273 13.42 11.42 -24.54
C ALA A 273 12.38 10.31 -24.78
N TYR A 274 12.72 9.05 -24.56
CA TYR A 274 11.90 7.89 -24.96
C TYR A 274 11.19 7.21 -23.79
N ASP A 275 10.15 6.48 -24.15
CA ASP A 275 9.37 5.60 -23.27
C ASP A 275 10.10 4.27 -23.04
N ARG A 276 10.75 4.14 -21.91
CA ARG A 276 11.59 2.99 -21.57
C ARG A 276 10.90 2.04 -20.61
N THR A 277 11.15 0.75 -20.80
CA THR A 277 10.77 -0.27 -19.82
C THR A 277 11.61 -0.11 -18.56
N GLY A 278 10.92 -0.12 -17.40
CA GLY A 278 11.53 -0.16 -16.09
C GLY A 278 10.99 -1.31 -15.24
N SER A 279 11.81 -1.83 -14.36
CA SER A 279 11.44 -2.88 -13.41
C SER A 279 12.09 -2.66 -12.06
N LEU A 280 11.30 -2.78 -11.00
CA LEU A 280 11.77 -2.89 -9.63
C LEU A 280 11.58 -4.33 -9.17
N PHE A 281 12.61 -4.94 -8.60
CA PHE A 281 12.60 -6.35 -8.23
C PHE A 281 13.45 -6.63 -7.01
N ILE A 282 13.20 -7.78 -6.37
CA ILE A 282 14.04 -8.33 -5.29
C ILE A 282 14.78 -9.55 -5.81
N LEU A 283 16.06 -9.64 -5.48
CA LEU A 283 16.84 -10.85 -5.74
C LEU A 283 16.51 -11.94 -4.70
N PRO A 284 16.48 -13.22 -5.08
CA PRO A 284 16.43 -14.32 -4.14
C PRO A 284 17.56 -14.22 -3.10
N ARG A 285 17.35 -14.81 -1.93
CA ARG A 285 18.40 -14.84 -0.89
C ARG A 285 19.67 -15.50 -1.41
N MET A 286 20.81 -14.90 -1.08
CA MET A 286 22.10 -15.21 -1.71
C MET A 286 22.88 -16.31 -0.99
N ASP A 287 22.22 -17.28 -0.42
CA ASP A 287 22.90 -18.36 0.31
C ASP A 287 23.23 -19.55 -0.59
N ASP A 288 22.26 -20.08 -1.37
CA ASP A 288 22.44 -21.31 -2.15
C ASP A 288 21.96 -21.22 -3.61
N SER A 289 21.44 -20.08 -4.04
CA SER A 289 20.84 -19.91 -5.38
C SER A 289 21.71 -19.06 -6.29
N LEU A 290 21.84 -19.46 -7.54
CA LEU A 290 22.38 -18.62 -8.60
C LEU A 290 21.27 -17.65 -9.05
N ASN A 291 21.39 -16.40 -8.69
CA ASN A 291 20.55 -15.32 -9.20
C ASN A 291 21.33 -14.46 -10.21
N PHE A 292 20.67 -13.50 -10.85
CA PHE A 292 21.32 -12.63 -11.83
C PHE A 292 22.58 -11.97 -11.29
N PHE A 293 22.55 -11.50 -10.06
CA PHE A 293 23.68 -10.79 -9.46
C PHE A 293 24.88 -11.70 -9.26
N ARG A 294 24.71 -12.88 -8.66
CA ARG A 294 25.78 -13.88 -8.50
C ARG A 294 26.26 -14.37 -9.85
N GLY A 295 25.34 -14.67 -10.76
CA GLY A 295 25.70 -15.12 -12.09
C GLY A 295 26.58 -14.13 -12.83
N MET A 296 26.28 -12.84 -12.77
CA MET A 296 27.10 -11.81 -13.42
C MET A 296 28.52 -11.70 -12.85
N ASN A 297 28.68 -11.82 -11.54
CA ASN A 297 29.95 -11.53 -10.86
C ASN A 297 30.81 -12.78 -10.65
N GLU A 298 30.17 -13.90 -10.26
CA GLU A 298 30.90 -15.10 -9.87
C GLU A 298 30.94 -16.15 -10.97
N HIS A 299 29.86 -16.27 -11.74
CA HIS A 299 29.68 -17.34 -12.73
C HIS A 299 29.08 -16.83 -14.05
N PRO A 300 29.70 -15.84 -14.71
CA PRO A 300 29.14 -15.27 -15.94
C PRO A 300 28.95 -16.32 -17.04
N ASP A 301 29.83 -17.33 -17.11
CA ASP A 301 29.72 -18.42 -18.06
C ASP A 301 28.64 -19.45 -17.75
N SER A 302 28.09 -19.37 -16.54
CA SER A 302 27.08 -20.29 -16.04
C SER A 302 25.66 -19.69 -16.08
N LEU A 303 25.54 -18.41 -16.44
CA LEU A 303 24.23 -17.85 -16.74
C LEU A 303 23.62 -18.61 -17.92
N PRO A 304 22.34 -18.94 -17.84
CA PRO A 304 21.66 -19.66 -18.88
C PRO A 304 21.84 -18.98 -20.25
N ILE A 305 21.99 -19.78 -21.30
CA ILE A 305 22.16 -19.31 -22.67
C ILE A 305 20.96 -19.81 -23.48
N PHE A 306 20.32 -18.93 -24.24
CA PHE A 306 19.30 -19.33 -25.22
C PHE A 306 19.68 -18.85 -26.63
N THR A 307 19.10 -19.50 -27.62
CA THR A 307 19.35 -19.22 -29.03
C THR A 307 18.05 -18.73 -29.67
N ASP A 308 18.09 -17.58 -30.32
CA ASP A 308 16.92 -17.06 -31.05
C ASP A 308 16.72 -17.74 -32.40
N CYS A 309 15.65 -17.40 -33.09
CA CYS A 309 15.31 -17.96 -34.41
C CYS A 309 16.32 -17.64 -35.52
N GLN A 310 17.22 -16.68 -35.31
CA GLN A 310 18.35 -16.38 -36.21
C GLN A 310 19.61 -17.16 -35.84
N GLY A 311 19.57 -18.01 -34.81
CA GLY A 311 20.72 -18.76 -34.35
C GLY A 311 21.69 -17.95 -33.50
N GLN A 312 21.30 -16.73 -33.04
CA GLN A 312 22.11 -15.90 -32.17
C GLN A 312 21.95 -16.39 -30.73
N ARG A 313 23.07 -16.57 -30.03
CA ARG A 313 23.11 -17.02 -28.64
C ARG A 313 23.07 -15.83 -27.71
N TYR A 314 22.24 -15.93 -26.66
CA TYR A 314 22.11 -14.94 -25.59
C TYR A 314 22.33 -15.61 -24.27
N GLN A 315 23.12 -14.97 -23.40
CA GLN A 315 23.25 -15.37 -22.03
C GLN A 315 22.07 -14.82 -21.22
N GLY A 316 21.39 -15.69 -20.48
CA GLY A 316 20.20 -15.28 -19.76
C GLY A 316 19.50 -16.45 -19.08
N ILE A 317 18.20 -16.36 -18.88
CA ILE A 317 17.40 -17.47 -18.36
C ILE A 317 17.47 -18.61 -19.37
N HIS A 318 18.03 -19.73 -18.94
CA HIS A 318 18.14 -20.92 -19.77
C HIS A 318 16.80 -21.67 -19.77
N ILE A 319 16.39 -22.05 -20.94
CA ILE A 319 15.26 -22.91 -21.17
C ILE A 319 15.77 -24.05 -22.01
N GLU A 320 16.00 -25.19 -21.41
CA GLU A 320 16.43 -26.39 -22.10
C GLU A 320 15.23 -27.31 -22.22
N GLY A 321 14.83 -27.58 -23.47
CA GLY A 321 13.82 -28.53 -23.80
C GLY A 321 12.55 -28.37 -22.96
N ASP A 322 11.82 -27.29 -23.12
CA ASP A 322 10.56 -27.00 -22.43
C ASP A 322 10.64 -26.84 -20.90
N THR A 323 11.82 -26.86 -20.33
CA THR A 323 11.98 -26.69 -18.87
C THR A 323 12.90 -25.51 -18.60
N LEU A 324 12.48 -24.54 -17.79
CA LEU A 324 13.41 -23.74 -17.03
C LEU A 324 14.13 -24.72 -16.11
N THR A 325 15.16 -25.33 -16.62
CA THR A 325 16.05 -26.03 -15.75
C THR A 325 16.79 -24.97 -14.96
N SER A 326 16.53 -24.95 -13.65
CA SER A 326 17.59 -24.68 -12.72
C SER A 326 18.65 -25.73 -13.01
N ASP A 327 19.43 -25.55 -14.09
CA ASP A 327 20.50 -26.47 -14.32
C ASP A 327 21.41 -26.41 -13.10
N SER A 328 21.44 -27.52 -12.37
CA SER A 328 22.62 -27.88 -11.67
C SER A 328 23.74 -27.67 -12.66
N LEU A 329 24.42 -26.53 -12.59
CA LEU A 329 25.72 -26.36 -13.21
C LEU A 329 26.45 -27.67 -12.98
N GLU A 330 27.16 -28.16 -13.96
CA GLU A 330 27.87 -29.47 -13.93
C GLU A 330 28.60 -29.79 -12.63
N ASN A 331 28.71 -28.84 -11.71
CA ASN A 331 29.34 -28.93 -10.38
C ASN A 331 28.37 -28.85 -9.20
N GLY A 332 27.04 -28.83 -9.39
CA GLY A 332 26.06 -28.98 -8.29
C GLY A 332 26.02 -27.86 -7.25
N ALA A 333 26.64 -26.71 -7.50
CA ALA A 333 26.84 -25.70 -6.45
C ALA A 333 25.74 -24.65 -6.36
N PHE A 334 25.02 -24.34 -7.43
CA PHE A 334 24.02 -23.24 -7.43
C PHE A 334 22.80 -23.57 -8.26
N ILE A 335 21.63 -23.26 -7.70
CA ILE A 335 20.33 -23.32 -8.40
C ILE A 335 19.94 -21.90 -8.79
N TYR A 336 19.66 -21.67 -10.09
CA TYR A 336 19.16 -20.37 -10.55
C TYR A 336 17.74 -20.13 -10.04
N GLU A 337 17.50 -18.98 -9.41
CA GLU A 337 16.18 -18.48 -9.04
C GLU A 337 15.95 -17.12 -9.70
N PRO A 338 14.80 -16.91 -10.38
CA PRO A 338 14.51 -15.64 -11.02
C PRO A 338 14.25 -14.55 -9.97
N PRO A 339 14.54 -13.28 -10.28
CA PRO A 339 14.18 -12.17 -9.41
C PRO A 339 12.67 -12.04 -9.31
N LEU A 340 12.19 -11.71 -8.10
CA LEU A 340 10.79 -11.39 -7.85
C LEU A 340 10.51 -9.96 -8.28
N GLU A 341 9.73 -9.77 -9.32
CA GLU A 341 9.34 -8.45 -9.79
C GLU A 341 8.26 -7.83 -8.89
N LEU A 342 8.55 -6.65 -8.36
CA LEU A 342 7.61 -5.87 -7.56
C LEU A 342 6.72 -4.98 -8.45
N VAL A 343 7.36 -4.22 -9.34
CA VAL A 343 6.71 -3.24 -10.21
C VAL A 343 7.34 -3.26 -11.58
N ARG A 344 6.52 -3.35 -12.62
CA ARG A 344 6.87 -2.98 -13.98
C ARG A 344 6.29 -1.62 -14.29
N PHE A 345 7.12 -0.72 -14.80
CA PHE A 345 6.71 0.64 -15.14
C PHE A 345 7.34 1.07 -16.48
N PHE A 346 6.79 2.13 -17.04
CA PHE A 346 7.27 2.69 -18.29
C PHE A 346 7.51 4.16 -18.12
N THR A 347 8.71 4.61 -18.46
CA THR A 347 8.97 6.03 -18.48
C THR A 347 8.10 6.71 -19.54
N SER A 348 7.88 7.98 -19.39
CA SER A 348 7.20 8.78 -20.38
C SER A 348 8.20 9.41 -21.35
N PHE A 349 7.69 9.97 -22.45
CA PHE A 349 8.48 10.70 -23.42
C PHE A 349 9.00 12.03 -22.84
N GLY A 350 10.04 11.95 -22.04
CA GLY A 350 10.88 13.07 -21.62
C GLY A 350 10.30 14.01 -20.59
N VAL A 351 9.38 13.55 -19.71
CA VAL A 351 8.81 14.36 -18.63
C VAL A 351 9.90 15.08 -17.81
N ASN A 352 9.64 16.29 -17.38
CA ASN A 352 10.53 17.24 -16.71
C ASN A 352 11.58 17.84 -17.64
N HIS A 353 12.56 17.07 -18.10
CA HIS A 353 13.71 17.59 -18.84
C HIS A 353 13.30 18.33 -20.12
N PHE A 354 12.23 17.88 -20.77
CA PHE A 354 11.79 18.43 -22.05
C PHE A 354 10.51 19.27 -21.98
N ASN A 355 9.95 19.53 -20.80
CA ASN A 355 8.69 20.25 -20.62
C ASN A 355 8.66 21.64 -21.29
N ASN A 356 9.82 22.26 -21.47
CA ASN A 356 9.93 23.58 -22.11
C ASN A 356 10.05 23.54 -23.63
N ARG A 357 10.22 22.36 -24.25
CA ARG A 357 10.42 22.21 -25.71
C ARG A 357 9.16 22.37 -26.52
N VAL A 358 8.05 21.84 -26.01
CA VAL A 358 6.76 21.84 -26.70
C VAL A 358 5.72 22.47 -25.77
N LYS A 359 4.99 23.43 -26.29
CA LYS A 359 3.86 24.03 -25.58
C LYS A 359 2.59 23.74 -26.36
N LEU A 360 1.59 23.21 -25.67
CA LEU A 360 0.26 22.98 -26.20
C LEU A 360 -0.72 23.88 -25.45
N ASP A 361 -1.57 24.58 -26.18
CA ASP A 361 -2.57 25.47 -25.57
C ASP A 361 -3.51 24.68 -24.66
N GLY A 362 -3.62 25.13 -23.42
CA GLY A 362 -4.52 24.51 -22.43
C GLY A 362 -3.99 23.22 -21.77
N LEU A 363 -2.71 22.87 -22.01
CA LEU A 363 -2.07 21.73 -21.36
C LEU A 363 -0.82 22.18 -20.58
N GLU A 364 -0.71 21.73 -19.36
CA GLU A 364 0.51 21.82 -18.56
C GLU A 364 1.12 20.42 -18.44
N TRP A 365 2.46 20.34 -18.64
CA TRP A 365 3.16 19.07 -18.50
C TRP A 365 3.40 18.76 -17.02
N GLU A 366 3.27 17.47 -16.67
CA GLU A 366 3.65 17.00 -15.34
C GLU A 366 5.17 17.13 -15.11
N ASP A 367 5.57 17.29 -13.84
CA ASP A 367 6.99 17.44 -13.48
C ASP A 367 7.71 16.10 -13.31
N GLU A 368 6.95 15.01 -13.04
CA GLU A 368 7.49 13.66 -12.86
C GLU A 368 6.41 12.61 -13.11
N ASN A 369 6.83 11.38 -13.39
CA ASN A 369 5.96 10.21 -13.30
C ASN A 369 5.89 9.73 -11.86
N PHE A 370 4.69 9.35 -11.43
CA PHE A 370 4.45 8.71 -10.16
C PHE A 370 3.81 7.33 -10.36
N TYR A 371 4.51 6.29 -9.94
CA TYR A 371 4.02 4.93 -10.00
C TYR A 371 3.76 4.41 -8.60
N LYS A 372 2.61 3.76 -8.42
CA LYS A 372 2.22 3.14 -7.16
C LYS A 372 1.69 1.74 -7.40
N GLN A 373 2.27 0.77 -6.70
CA GLN A 373 1.89 -0.64 -6.79
C GLN A 373 1.76 -1.25 -5.40
N GLU A 374 0.63 -1.90 -5.14
CA GLU A 374 0.50 -2.73 -3.95
C GLU A 374 1.34 -4.01 -4.10
N VAL A 375 2.10 -4.34 -3.04
CA VAL A 375 2.99 -5.50 -2.98
C VAL A 375 2.80 -6.29 -1.68
N THR A 376 1.64 -6.14 -1.06
CA THR A 376 1.28 -6.84 0.20
C THR A 376 1.33 -8.36 0.04
N ASP A 377 0.93 -8.86 -1.12
CA ASP A 377 0.91 -10.28 -1.47
C ASP A 377 2.31 -10.93 -1.53
N VAL A 378 3.36 -10.14 -1.66
CA VAL A 378 4.76 -10.59 -1.65
C VAL A 378 5.54 -10.06 -0.43
N SER A 379 4.85 -9.58 0.60
CA SER A 379 5.44 -8.96 1.79
C SER A 379 6.41 -9.86 2.56
N THR A 380 6.32 -11.18 2.42
CA THR A 380 7.28 -12.14 2.99
C THR A 380 8.70 -11.95 2.46
N TRP A 381 8.84 -11.36 1.28
CA TRP A 381 10.13 -11.00 0.67
C TRP A 381 10.61 -9.60 1.10
N LEU A 382 9.71 -8.78 1.67
CA LEU A 382 9.96 -7.39 2.03
C LEU A 382 10.28 -7.24 3.53
N GLN A 383 11.18 -8.09 4.07
CA GLN A 383 11.59 -8.06 5.48
C GLN A 383 13.02 -8.59 5.67
N GLY A 384 13.72 -8.04 6.65
CA GLY A 384 15.09 -8.38 6.94
C GLY A 384 16.05 -7.94 5.84
N GLU A 385 17.17 -8.61 5.72
CA GLU A 385 18.18 -8.32 4.69
C GLU A 385 17.70 -8.78 3.31
N VAL A 386 17.68 -7.84 2.36
CA VAL A 386 17.31 -8.10 0.96
C VAL A 386 18.18 -7.28 -0.01
N TRP A 387 18.32 -7.79 -1.24
CA TRP A 387 18.84 -7.04 -2.37
C TRP A 387 17.70 -6.59 -3.26
N ILE A 388 17.58 -5.29 -3.45
CA ILE A 388 16.58 -4.68 -4.32
C ILE A 388 17.27 -4.08 -5.53
N GLY A 389 16.74 -4.38 -6.72
CA GLY A 389 17.20 -3.84 -7.99
C GLY A 389 16.16 -2.94 -8.65
N ILE A 390 16.65 -1.86 -9.27
CA ILE A 390 15.85 -1.03 -10.18
C ILE A 390 16.57 -0.88 -11.51
N TRP A 391 15.85 -1.11 -12.59
CA TRP A 391 16.34 -1.03 -13.95
C TRP A 391 15.48 -0.14 -14.81
N ILE A 392 16.10 0.62 -15.71
CA ILE A 392 15.45 1.32 -16.83
C ILE A 392 16.33 1.11 -18.06
N GLY A 393 15.81 0.38 -19.05
CA GLY A 393 16.51 0.12 -20.31
C GLY A 393 16.65 1.40 -21.11
N ASN A 394 17.87 1.97 -21.19
CA ASN A 394 18.11 3.19 -21.95
C ASN A 394 19.53 3.24 -22.51
N TYR A 395 19.75 4.08 -23.54
CA TYR A 395 21.00 4.28 -24.23
C TYR A 395 21.53 5.73 -24.07
N ASP A 396 20.94 6.50 -23.15
CA ASP A 396 21.25 7.90 -22.97
C ASP A 396 22.17 8.13 -21.77
N GLY A 397 23.19 9.01 -21.95
CA GLY A 397 24.14 9.32 -20.88
C GLY A 397 23.56 10.17 -19.75
N GLY A 398 22.46 10.86 -19.96
CA GLY A 398 21.67 11.54 -18.93
C GLY A 398 20.66 10.60 -18.27
N GLY A 399 19.97 9.81 -19.07
CA GLY A 399 19.01 8.78 -18.65
C GLY A 399 17.85 9.32 -17.83
N HIS A 400 17.63 8.70 -16.66
CA HIS A 400 16.51 8.99 -15.76
C HIS A 400 16.98 9.12 -14.30
N ILE A 401 16.23 9.88 -13.51
CA ILE A 401 16.41 9.98 -12.06
C ILE A 401 15.20 9.32 -11.39
N VAL A 402 15.46 8.45 -10.41
CA VAL A 402 14.44 7.70 -9.69
C VAL A 402 14.59 7.83 -8.19
N THR A 403 13.46 7.92 -7.51
CA THR A 403 13.32 7.80 -6.06
C THR A 403 12.31 6.69 -5.77
N VAL A 404 12.65 5.77 -4.87
CA VAL A 404 11.81 4.62 -4.54
C VAL A 404 11.58 4.54 -3.05
N ASP A 405 10.33 4.50 -2.65
CA ASP A 405 9.87 4.29 -1.28
C ASP A 405 9.05 3.01 -1.16
N LEU A 406 9.26 2.27 -0.09
CA LEU A 406 8.29 1.32 0.43
C LEU A 406 7.46 2.02 1.49
N LYS A 407 6.14 2.06 1.30
CA LYS A 407 5.21 2.63 2.27
C LYS A 407 4.21 1.59 2.74
N SER A 408 4.17 1.40 4.04
CA SER A 408 3.26 0.45 4.66
C SER A 408 2.25 1.19 5.53
N TYR A 409 0.98 0.87 5.33
CA TYR A 409 -0.17 1.49 5.97
C TYR A 409 -0.89 0.45 6.83
N PRO A 410 -1.38 0.81 8.04
CA PRO A 410 -2.23 -0.08 8.81
C PRO A 410 -3.54 -0.32 8.05
N ASN A 411 -4.00 -1.56 8.05
CA ASN A 411 -5.27 -1.93 7.45
C ASN A 411 -6.33 -2.13 8.55
N ASP A 412 -7.49 -1.51 8.40
CA ASP A 412 -8.60 -1.55 9.37
C ASP A 412 -9.47 -2.82 9.26
N TYR A 413 -9.21 -3.67 8.26
CA TYR A 413 -9.97 -4.90 8.10
C TYR A 413 -9.53 -5.98 9.07
N GLU A 414 -10.51 -6.75 9.54
CA GLU A 414 -10.43 -7.78 10.58
C GLU A 414 -9.08 -8.52 10.66
N TRP A 415 -8.47 -8.38 11.82
CA TRP A 415 -7.20 -8.92 12.22
C TRP A 415 -7.26 -10.43 12.39
N ASP A 416 -7.19 -11.17 11.33
CA ASP A 416 -6.95 -12.60 11.45
C ASP A 416 -5.44 -12.86 11.55
N THR A 417 -4.92 -12.77 12.76
CA THR A 417 -3.52 -13.09 13.06
C THR A 417 -3.20 -14.58 12.88
N SER A 418 -4.22 -15.40 12.63
CA SER A 418 -4.08 -16.84 12.41
C SER A 418 -3.87 -17.20 10.93
N LYS A 419 -4.06 -16.26 10.00
CA LYS A 419 -3.78 -16.52 8.59
C LYS A 419 -2.28 -16.65 8.39
N PRO A 420 -1.81 -17.76 7.79
CA PRO A 420 -0.42 -17.87 7.41
C PRO A 420 -0.06 -16.75 6.42
N HIS A 421 1.13 -16.20 6.58
CA HIS A 421 1.64 -15.20 5.64
C HIS A 421 1.64 -15.77 4.23
N SER A 422 1.29 -14.94 3.24
CA SER A 422 1.33 -15.34 1.85
C SER A 422 2.73 -15.84 1.49
N TYR A 423 2.82 -17.06 0.98
CA TYR A 423 4.04 -17.60 0.42
C TYR A 423 4.14 -17.15 -1.03
N ALA A 424 5.27 -16.55 -1.40
CA ALA A 424 5.53 -16.10 -2.76
C ALA A 424 6.79 -16.79 -3.30
N LYS A 425 6.68 -17.44 -4.45
CA LYS A 425 7.80 -18.04 -5.17
C LYS A 425 7.84 -17.53 -6.61
N PRO A 426 8.87 -16.77 -7.01
CA PRO A 426 9.06 -16.42 -8.41
C PRO A 426 9.33 -17.69 -9.21
N LEU A 427 8.61 -17.87 -10.32
CA LEU A 427 8.75 -19.01 -11.21
C LEU A 427 9.59 -18.66 -12.44
N PHE A 428 9.39 -17.47 -13.00
CA PHE A 428 10.10 -16.98 -14.17
C PHE A 428 10.09 -15.45 -14.23
N ASN A 429 11.09 -14.88 -14.90
CA ASN A 429 11.16 -13.47 -15.23
C ASN A 429 12.00 -13.27 -16.50
N THR A 430 11.36 -12.87 -17.61
CA THR A 430 12.00 -12.60 -18.90
C THR A 430 12.22 -11.10 -19.16
N CYS A 431 12.11 -10.26 -18.12
CA CYS A 431 12.40 -8.83 -18.25
C CYS A 431 13.88 -8.62 -18.59
N ASN A 432 14.16 -7.76 -19.57
CA ASN A 432 15.49 -7.56 -20.13
C ASN A 432 16.43 -6.72 -19.24
N VAL A 433 16.51 -7.02 -17.94
CA VAL A 433 17.29 -6.21 -16.98
C VAL A 433 18.78 -6.15 -17.26
N LEU A 434 19.30 -7.08 -18.06
CA LEU A 434 20.70 -7.14 -18.51
C LEU A 434 20.83 -6.85 -20.02
N GLU A 435 19.87 -6.17 -20.63
CA GLU A 435 19.88 -5.83 -22.07
C GLU A 435 21.20 -5.13 -22.46
N MET A 436 21.64 -4.19 -21.66
CA MET A 436 22.88 -3.45 -21.91
C MET A 436 24.15 -4.28 -21.64
N ALA A 437 24.04 -5.46 -21.08
CA ALA A 437 25.09 -6.47 -21.01
C ALA A 437 24.98 -7.52 -22.12
N GLY A 438 24.13 -7.29 -23.14
CA GLY A 438 23.99 -8.16 -24.30
C GLY A 438 22.93 -9.25 -24.16
N GLN A 439 22.09 -9.21 -23.13
CA GLN A 439 21.04 -10.20 -22.90
C GLN A 439 19.67 -9.69 -23.40
N ASN A 440 18.90 -10.59 -24.01
CA ASN A 440 17.56 -10.26 -24.49
C ASN A 440 16.60 -11.44 -24.31
N TYR A 441 16.10 -11.61 -23.11
CA TYR A 441 15.25 -12.74 -22.72
C TYR A 441 13.89 -12.73 -23.44
N GLY A 442 13.34 -11.55 -23.67
CA GLY A 442 12.03 -11.40 -24.27
C GLY A 442 11.92 -11.89 -25.69
N LYS A 443 13.02 -12.10 -26.42
CA LYS A 443 13.01 -12.69 -27.76
C LYS A 443 12.65 -14.16 -27.79
N PHE A 444 12.74 -14.83 -26.68
CA PHE A 444 12.55 -16.27 -26.52
C PHE A 444 11.24 -16.78 -27.13
N PHE A 445 10.15 -16.07 -26.93
CA PHE A 445 8.81 -16.47 -27.43
C PHE A 445 8.70 -16.47 -28.96
N GLY A 446 9.67 -15.97 -29.69
CA GLY A 446 9.76 -16.10 -31.16
C GLY A 446 10.18 -17.50 -31.60
N THR A 447 10.76 -18.30 -30.73
CA THR A 447 11.29 -19.64 -31.03
C THR A 447 10.58 -20.74 -30.24
N ASP A 448 10.16 -20.46 -29.00
CA ASP A 448 9.66 -21.49 -28.11
C ASP A 448 8.65 -20.96 -27.10
N SER A 449 8.10 -21.83 -26.25
CA SER A 449 7.23 -21.53 -25.12
C SER A 449 7.99 -21.71 -23.80
N LEU A 450 7.80 -20.77 -22.87
CA LEU A 450 8.44 -20.79 -21.56
C LEU A 450 7.80 -21.86 -20.67
N THR A 451 8.57 -22.87 -20.25
CA THR A 451 8.07 -23.94 -19.40
C THR A 451 8.84 -24.02 -18.09
N VAL A 452 8.12 -24.10 -16.96
CA VAL A 452 8.68 -24.19 -15.61
C VAL A 452 8.00 -25.27 -14.80
N THR A 453 8.74 -25.86 -13.86
CA THR A 453 8.20 -26.80 -12.88
C THR A 453 8.04 -26.12 -11.53
N PHE A 454 6.92 -26.39 -10.84
CA PHE A 454 6.64 -25.88 -9.50
C PHE A 454 5.96 -26.92 -8.63
N THR A 455 6.01 -26.75 -7.32
CA THR A 455 5.39 -27.67 -6.36
C THR A 455 4.37 -26.95 -5.50
N ILE A 456 3.19 -27.55 -5.35
CA ILE A 456 2.16 -27.11 -4.42
C ILE A 456 2.25 -28.01 -3.18
N PRO A 457 2.53 -27.46 -1.98
CA PRO A 457 2.55 -28.21 -0.72
C PRO A 457 1.16 -28.77 -0.34
N GLU A 458 1.12 -29.84 0.46
CA GLU A 458 -0.13 -30.52 0.87
C GLU A 458 -1.16 -29.61 1.57
N HIS A 459 -0.72 -28.57 2.24
CA HIS A 459 -1.57 -27.66 3.02
C HIS A 459 -1.78 -26.29 2.38
N ALA A 460 -1.26 -26.10 1.18
CA ALA A 460 -1.41 -24.83 0.46
C ALA A 460 -2.87 -24.54 0.12
N LYS A 461 -3.25 -23.28 0.30
CA LYS A 461 -4.58 -22.75 -0.03
C LYS A 461 -4.41 -21.52 -0.91
N ASN A 462 -5.50 -21.12 -1.57
CA ASN A 462 -5.55 -19.90 -2.34
C ASN A 462 -4.39 -19.76 -3.33
N VAL A 463 -4.06 -20.87 -4.02
CA VAL A 463 -2.97 -20.92 -4.98
C VAL A 463 -3.29 -20.02 -6.16
N ARG A 464 -2.43 -19.06 -6.46
CA ARG A 464 -2.62 -18.07 -7.54
C ARG A 464 -1.30 -17.81 -8.26
N LEU A 465 -1.40 -17.54 -9.55
CA LEU A 465 -0.29 -16.97 -10.32
C LEU A 465 -0.45 -15.45 -10.38
N ARG A 466 0.51 -14.71 -9.83
CA ARG A 466 0.69 -13.28 -10.04
C ARG A 466 1.50 -13.10 -11.30
N TYR A 467 0.91 -12.50 -12.33
CA TYR A 467 1.43 -12.46 -13.69
C TYR A 467 1.54 -11.03 -14.20
N ILE A 468 2.72 -10.63 -14.64
CA ILE A 468 2.96 -9.33 -15.28
C ILE A 468 3.50 -9.61 -16.67
N THR A 469 2.89 -9.03 -17.69
CA THR A 469 3.27 -9.25 -19.08
C THR A 469 3.10 -8.01 -19.93
N THR A 470 4.10 -7.74 -20.78
CA THR A 470 4.09 -6.61 -21.70
C THR A 470 4.80 -6.98 -23.00
N GLY A 471 4.20 -6.61 -24.14
CA GLY A 471 4.76 -6.80 -25.47
C GLY A 471 5.43 -5.54 -25.98
N HIS A 472 6.54 -5.71 -26.67
CA HIS A 472 7.42 -4.63 -27.11
C HIS A 472 7.96 -4.89 -28.51
N GLY A 473 8.49 -3.81 -29.11
CA GLY A 473 9.26 -3.86 -30.35
C GLY A 473 8.42 -3.91 -31.61
N GLY A 474 9.09 -3.59 -32.70
CA GLY A 474 8.51 -3.48 -34.01
C GLY A 474 7.71 -2.20 -34.24
N TRP A 475 7.82 -1.62 -35.44
CA TRP A 475 6.90 -0.60 -35.92
C TRP A 475 5.68 -1.31 -36.53
N GLY A 476 4.55 -0.72 -36.62
CA GLY A 476 3.37 -1.22 -37.36
C GLY A 476 2.96 -2.70 -37.21
N GLY A 477 3.87 -3.64 -37.41
CA GLY A 477 3.68 -5.08 -37.28
C GLY A 477 4.17 -5.66 -35.95
N GLY A 478 4.88 -4.89 -35.13
CA GLY A 478 5.49 -5.35 -33.88
C GLY A 478 4.50 -5.53 -32.72
N ASP A 479 4.91 -6.30 -31.76
CA ASP A 479 4.06 -6.74 -30.65
C ASP A 479 3.69 -5.61 -29.66
N GLU A 480 4.37 -4.48 -29.73
CA GLU A 480 3.99 -3.30 -28.96
C GLU A 480 2.59 -2.80 -29.34
N PHE A 481 2.29 -2.75 -30.65
CA PHE A 481 1.07 -2.19 -31.18
C PHE A 481 0.08 -3.24 -31.72
N ASN A 482 0.38 -4.52 -31.57
CA ASN A 482 -0.47 -5.62 -32.01
C ASN A 482 -0.79 -6.56 -30.85
N PRO A 483 -2.07 -6.73 -30.51
CA PRO A 483 -2.46 -7.58 -29.38
C PRO A 483 -2.10 -9.04 -29.64
N LYS A 484 -1.47 -9.69 -28.66
CA LYS A 484 -1.16 -11.12 -28.66
C LYS A 484 -1.74 -11.79 -27.44
N THR A 485 -2.32 -12.95 -27.63
CA THR A 485 -2.86 -13.75 -26.53
C THR A 485 -1.76 -14.56 -25.88
N ASN A 486 -1.55 -14.33 -24.58
CA ASN A 486 -0.73 -15.19 -23.74
C ASN A 486 -1.58 -16.40 -23.32
N THR A 487 -1.09 -17.60 -23.55
CA THR A 487 -1.75 -18.83 -23.14
C THR A 487 -0.99 -19.45 -21.97
N ILE A 488 -1.68 -19.66 -20.86
CA ILE A 488 -1.15 -20.31 -19.66
C ILE A 488 -1.65 -21.74 -19.66
N ILE A 489 -0.73 -22.69 -19.69
CA ILE A 489 -1.00 -24.13 -19.78
C ILE A 489 -0.41 -24.76 -18.51
N VAL A 490 -1.18 -25.57 -17.80
CA VAL A 490 -0.70 -26.33 -16.63
C VAL A 490 -0.95 -27.82 -16.89
N ASP A 491 0.08 -28.64 -16.75
CA ASP A 491 0.05 -30.10 -16.97
C ASP A 491 -0.55 -30.47 -18.33
N GLY A 492 -0.23 -29.68 -19.35
CA GLY A 492 -0.73 -29.87 -20.71
C GLY A 492 -2.15 -29.35 -20.98
N ASN A 493 -2.83 -28.82 -19.96
CA ASN A 493 -4.19 -28.27 -20.10
C ASN A 493 -4.14 -26.75 -20.16
N VAL A 494 -4.88 -26.15 -21.09
CA VAL A 494 -5.01 -24.69 -21.17
C VAL A 494 -5.89 -24.21 -20.03
N GLU A 495 -5.27 -23.53 -19.07
CA GLU A 495 -5.96 -22.92 -17.92
C GLU A 495 -6.52 -21.54 -18.27
N TYR A 496 -5.68 -20.69 -18.89
CA TYR A 496 -6.07 -19.31 -19.17
C TYR A 496 -5.58 -18.85 -20.56
N ARG A 497 -6.37 -17.96 -21.15
CA ARG A 497 -5.97 -17.13 -22.30
C ARG A 497 -6.16 -15.68 -21.93
N TYR A 498 -5.10 -14.91 -22.00
CA TYR A 498 -5.08 -13.51 -21.60
C TYR A 498 -4.42 -12.64 -22.68
N THR A 499 -5.10 -11.60 -23.11
CA THR A 499 -4.55 -10.63 -24.06
C THR A 499 -4.30 -9.33 -23.31
N PRO A 500 -3.04 -9.01 -22.97
CA PRO A 500 -2.70 -7.76 -22.31
C PRO A 500 -2.80 -6.61 -23.31
N TRP A 501 -3.88 -5.84 -23.24
CA TRP A 501 -4.10 -4.73 -24.16
C TRP A 501 -4.62 -3.51 -23.43
N ARG A 502 -3.97 -2.36 -23.68
CA ARG A 502 -4.38 -1.07 -23.12
C ARG A 502 -4.76 -0.11 -24.23
N CYS A 503 -5.94 0.50 -24.11
CA CYS A 503 -6.47 1.51 -25.03
C CYS A 503 -6.69 2.87 -24.38
N ASP A 504 -6.17 3.07 -23.18
CA ASP A 504 -6.33 4.28 -22.37
C ASP A 504 -5.08 5.18 -22.37
N CYS A 505 -4.10 4.93 -23.21
CA CYS A 505 -2.80 5.60 -23.20
C CYS A 505 -2.91 7.12 -23.43
N GLY A 506 -3.85 7.58 -24.22
CA GLY A 506 -4.10 9.01 -24.43
C GLY A 506 -4.45 9.81 -23.16
N ARG A 507 -4.86 9.12 -22.08
CA ARG A 507 -5.13 9.75 -20.76
C ARG A 507 -3.86 10.25 -20.06
N TYR A 508 -2.69 9.81 -20.51
CA TYR A 508 -1.40 10.14 -19.90
C TYR A 508 -0.59 11.12 -20.74
N ARG A 509 -1.28 11.89 -21.62
CA ARG A 509 -0.63 12.85 -22.52
C ARG A 509 0.21 13.89 -21.77
N GLU A 510 -0.23 14.31 -20.59
CA GLU A 510 0.44 15.33 -19.76
C GLU A 510 1.84 14.92 -19.28
N PHE A 511 2.14 13.63 -19.29
CA PHE A 511 3.46 13.08 -18.94
C PHE A 511 4.40 12.99 -20.16
N ASN A 512 3.94 13.24 -21.39
CA ASN A 512 4.64 12.89 -22.62
C ASN A 512 4.97 14.12 -23.51
N PRO A 513 5.82 15.07 -23.04
CA PRO A 513 6.05 16.34 -23.73
C PRO A 513 6.71 16.20 -25.10
N VAL A 514 7.52 15.17 -25.34
CA VAL A 514 8.26 14.99 -26.61
C VAL A 514 7.86 13.74 -27.37
N SER A 515 6.66 13.23 -27.16
CA SER A 515 6.13 12.10 -27.94
C SER A 515 6.04 12.47 -29.42
N GLY A 516 6.68 11.66 -30.27
CA GLY A 516 6.56 11.79 -31.73
C GLY A 516 5.18 11.39 -32.23
N ASN A 517 4.86 11.77 -33.47
CA ASN A 517 3.61 11.40 -34.11
C ASN A 517 3.83 10.31 -35.15
N PHE A 518 2.88 9.40 -35.25
CA PHE A 518 2.79 8.45 -36.36
C PHE A 518 2.28 9.14 -37.65
N TRP A 519 2.38 8.45 -38.78
CA TRP A 519 1.95 8.94 -40.10
C TRP A 519 0.47 9.36 -40.14
N ASN A 520 -0.36 8.83 -39.26
CA ASN A 520 -1.78 9.17 -39.11
C ASN A 520 -2.03 10.42 -38.23
N GLY A 521 -0.96 11.08 -37.77
CA GLY A 521 -1.04 12.25 -36.88
C GLY A 521 -1.30 11.96 -35.42
N ILE A 522 -1.45 10.67 -35.04
CA ILE A 522 -1.64 10.29 -33.61
C ILE A 522 -0.27 10.27 -32.92
N SER A 523 -0.20 10.88 -31.73
CA SER A 523 0.99 10.84 -30.91
C SER A 523 1.29 9.40 -30.48
N SER A 524 2.56 8.99 -30.53
CA SER A 524 2.99 7.65 -30.10
C SER A 524 2.53 7.32 -28.68
N SER A 525 2.56 8.30 -27.77
CA SER A 525 2.07 8.14 -26.39
C SER A 525 0.60 7.79 -26.29
N ASP A 526 -0.21 8.10 -27.29
CA ASP A 526 -1.66 7.95 -27.26
C ASP A 526 -2.14 6.63 -27.87
N LEU A 527 -1.24 5.91 -28.54
CA LEU A 527 -1.58 4.64 -29.18
C LEU A 527 -1.78 3.52 -28.16
N SER A 528 -2.76 2.67 -28.44
CA SER A 528 -2.97 1.43 -27.67
C SER A 528 -1.75 0.52 -27.75
N ARG A 529 -1.43 -0.15 -26.64
CA ARG A 529 -0.25 -1.00 -26.50
C ARG A 529 -0.51 -2.31 -25.78
N SER A 530 0.40 -3.25 -25.97
CA SER A 530 0.36 -4.57 -25.34
C SER A 530 0.74 -4.52 -23.85
N GLY A 531 -0.27 -4.22 -23.00
CA GLY A 531 -0.17 -4.30 -21.55
C GLY A 531 0.39 -3.07 -20.83
N TRP A 532 0.74 -1.97 -21.55
CA TRP A 532 1.36 -0.79 -20.95
C TRP A 532 1.00 0.52 -21.65
N CYS A 533 1.32 1.64 -21.01
CA CYS A 533 1.28 2.98 -21.62
C CYS A 533 2.46 3.81 -21.11
N PRO A 534 3.03 4.73 -21.92
CA PRO A 534 4.10 5.63 -21.47
C PRO A 534 3.67 6.47 -20.27
N GLY A 535 4.48 6.47 -19.21
CA GLY A 535 4.20 7.16 -17.94
C GLY A 535 3.36 6.35 -16.95
N THR A 536 3.20 5.03 -17.16
CA THR A 536 2.36 4.20 -16.26
C THR A 536 3.07 2.94 -15.76
N ALA A 537 2.55 2.37 -14.68
CA ALA A 537 2.89 1.01 -14.24
C ALA A 537 1.93 0.00 -14.85
N THR A 538 2.43 -1.23 -15.09
CA THR A 538 1.60 -2.38 -15.47
C THR A 538 1.21 -3.14 -14.21
N GLN A 539 -0.08 -3.19 -13.93
CA GLN A 539 -0.62 -3.92 -12.78
C GLN A 539 -0.53 -5.44 -13.01
N PRO A 540 -0.19 -6.22 -11.98
CA PRO A 540 -0.25 -7.67 -12.09
C PRO A 540 -1.67 -8.17 -12.32
N THR A 541 -1.79 -9.25 -13.09
CA THR A 541 -3.03 -10.02 -13.25
C THR A 541 -2.90 -11.29 -12.41
N TYR A 542 -3.99 -11.68 -11.73
CA TYR A 542 -4.01 -12.86 -10.88
C TYR A 542 -4.86 -13.96 -11.51
N PHE A 543 -4.28 -15.15 -11.64
CA PHE A 543 -4.96 -16.34 -12.13
C PHE A 543 -5.12 -17.36 -11.01
N ASP A 544 -6.34 -17.79 -10.76
CA ASP A 544 -6.67 -18.76 -9.73
C ASP A 544 -6.24 -20.17 -10.14
N LEU A 545 -5.39 -20.79 -9.34
CA LEU A 545 -4.91 -22.16 -9.51
C LEU A 545 -5.28 -23.06 -8.31
N SER A 546 -6.23 -22.62 -7.47
CA SER A 546 -6.62 -23.31 -6.24
C SER A 546 -7.26 -24.69 -6.47
N HIS A 547 -7.66 -24.99 -7.72
CA HIS A 547 -8.19 -26.29 -8.12
C HIS A 547 -7.10 -27.36 -8.32
N LEU A 548 -5.84 -26.96 -8.46
CA LEU A 548 -4.71 -27.87 -8.60
C LEU A 548 -4.47 -28.63 -7.29
N LYS A 549 -4.13 -29.91 -7.41
CA LYS A 549 -3.85 -30.77 -6.26
C LYS A 549 -2.43 -30.50 -5.74
N PRO A 550 -2.16 -30.83 -4.46
CA PRO A 550 -0.77 -30.86 -4.00
C PRO A 550 0.09 -31.78 -4.85
N GLY A 551 1.34 -31.38 -5.11
CA GLY A 551 2.28 -32.14 -5.94
C GLY A 551 3.08 -31.23 -6.86
N THR A 552 3.83 -31.86 -7.75
CA THR A 552 4.65 -31.18 -8.77
C THR A 552 3.84 -30.98 -10.04
N HIS A 553 3.87 -29.77 -10.56
CA HIS A 553 3.17 -29.35 -11.76
C HIS A 553 4.12 -28.70 -12.75
N THR A 554 3.75 -28.71 -14.01
CA THR A 554 4.45 -28.03 -15.10
C THR A 554 3.58 -26.90 -15.64
N MET A 555 4.12 -25.68 -15.72
CA MET A 555 3.45 -24.51 -16.31
C MET A 555 4.16 -24.09 -17.58
N THR A 556 3.41 -23.92 -18.64
CA THR A 556 3.92 -23.40 -19.93
C THR A 556 3.23 -22.09 -20.28
N ILE A 557 4.01 -21.08 -20.61
CA ILE A 557 3.55 -19.80 -21.14
C ILE A 557 3.86 -19.76 -22.63
N ALA A 558 2.83 -19.69 -23.46
CA ALA A 558 2.96 -19.59 -24.91
C ALA A 558 2.43 -18.24 -25.41
N ILE A 559 3.25 -17.53 -26.19
CA ILE A 559 2.89 -16.23 -26.76
C ILE A 559 3.25 -16.27 -28.25
N PRO A 560 2.30 -16.00 -29.19
CA PRO A 560 2.59 -15.96 -30.61
C PRO A 560 3.32 -14.66 -30.98
N GLN A 561 4.59 -14.57 -30.58
CA GLN A 561 5.45 -13.42 -30.83
C GLN A 561 5.55 -13.12 -32.30
N GLY A 562 5.45 -11.85 -32.68
CA GLY A 562 5.55 -11.40 -34.03
C GLY A 562 6.98 -11.38 -34.59
N PRO A 563 7.13 -11.14 -35.88
CA PRO A 563 8.43 -11.09 -36.53
C PRO A 563 9.22 -9.84 -36.12
N ASN A 564 10.50 -9.83 -36.48
CA ASN A 564 11.32 -8.63 -36.43
C ASN A 564 11.01 -7.71 -37.60
N GLU A 565 11.02 -6.41 -37.39
CA GLU A 565 10.85 -5.37 -38.41
C GLU A 565 12.00 -4.35 -38.33
N ASP A 566 12.61 -4.00 -39.50
CA ASP A 566 13.59 -2.92 -39.66
C ASP A 566 14.67 -2.81 -38.57
N GLY A 567 15.25 -3.95 -38.13
CA GLY A 567 16.23 -4.01 -37.07
C GLY A 567 15.67 -3.88 -35.65
N SER A 568 14.38 -3.59 -35.51
CA SER A 568 13.60 -3.70 -34.27
C SER A 568 12.91 -5.06 -34.22
N PHE A 569 12.92 -5.73 -33.10
CA PHE A 569 12.31 -7.05 -32.96
C PHE A 569 11.29 -7.09 -31.85
N SER A 570 10.24 -7.87 -32.11
CA SER A 570 9.25 -8.14 -31.09
C SER A 570 9.85 -8.92 -29.93
N HIS A 571 9.46 -8.57 -28.71
CA HIS A 571 9.84 -9.29 -27.51
C HIS A 571 8.77 -9.15 -26.43
N TRP A 572 8.78 -10.08 -25.47
CA TRP A 572 7.84 -10.10 -24.36
C TRP A 572 8.57 -10.14 -23.02
N CYS A 573 8.29 -9.16 -22.18
CA CYS A 573 8.71 -9.15 -20.78
C CYS A 573 7.61 -9.78 -19.93
N VAL A 574 7.88 -10.95 -19.40
CA VAL A 574 6.92 -11.75 -18.63
C VAL A 574 7.50 -12.13 -17.29
N SER A 575 6.78 -11.91 -16.21
CA SER A 575 7.13 -12.44 -14.91
C SER A 575 5.95 -13.15 -14.25
N GLY A 576 6.23 -14.26 -13.58
CA GLY A 576 5.25 -15.08 -12.88
C GLY A 576 5.73 -15.41 -11.48
N THR A 577 4.88 -15.14 -10.49
CA THR A 577 5.11 -15.48 -9.08
C THR A 577 3.95 -16.33 -8.59
N LEU A 578 4.25 -17.51 -8.05
CA LEU A 578 3.26 -18.38 -7.42
C LEU A 578 3.02 -17.86 -6.00
N LEU A 579 1.75 -17.59 -5.69
CA LEU A 579 1.29 -17.16 -4.37
C LEU A 579 0.47 -18.29 -3.74
N MET A 580 0.67 -18.54 -2.45
CA MET A 580 -0.04 -19.55 -1.65
C MET A 580 -0.22 -19.06 -0.21
N GLU A 581 -1.26 -19.56 0.46
CA GLU A 581 -1.53 -19.38 1.89
C GLU A 581 -1.49 -20.69 2.63
#